data_fba2546e25cca7ea290aca4063212d90
#
_entry.id   fba2546e25cca7ea290aca4063212d90
#
_cell.length_a   1.000
_cell.length_b   1.000
_cell.length_c   1.000
_cell.angle_alpha   90.00
_cell.angle_beta   90.00
_cell.angle_gamma   90.00
#
_symmetry.space_group_name_H-M   'P 1'
#
loop_
_entity.id
_entity.type
_entity.pdbx_description
1 polymer ?
#
loop_
_entity_poly.entity_id
_entity_poly.type
_entity_poly.pdbx_seq_one_letter_code
_entity_poly.pdbx_strand_id
1 'polypeptide(L)'
;MSSMSLCRLSLLGSTFCVAVLSALPTIARADDYTELLDILRAKGSLSRSEYNVLLSHHQHHAHPSLQRDDDGTSPAPARHRNRYMRYGPQNEGSSLDAPPDVTTIAAVSAARRAAMEASASAQDARNSLMEARRTYNPDSIVRVKPYVAGKGVTIQAGQIDINISGFVNAYYTYNSPSGGRPVAGGVSTGSSGFDSSSVRNGLLPGGLILKLNTVQEGIKLGAVFGMYPGINNNDPSTFNANSGGSPVGLGTAGLDFRQVFMTAGTDELGTVKLGRDIALFASDAILNDATLLSVGSTGSNANPANTSLGRIGVGYVYTDWLPQITYISPKWKGFQASVGVMTPLDEFNFAGGGLSATTTQHSSPMLQGKVTYDGNIAGFTTRFWSSFLVQHQQNLTSATLGSSSRKGTTVEAGDVGVKLSRGPFEGVAYYYYGSGLGTTGLFFDGVSAEGRKRNSEGYYVQAAYKILPRLKIVGSYGVSNLYQAPGEDNPSMVRRNQSEVGAIYYNLTDWFTLVGEYAHTESDAHGIAHESDHTMSAGAMMTF
;
A
#
# COMPACT_ATOMS: atom_id res chain seq x y z
N MET A 1 -36.62 40.23 9.36
CA MET A 1 -36.78 39.36 10.51
C MET A 1 -36.57 37.95 10.01
N SER A 2 -35.49 37.23 10.26
CA SER A 2 -34.70 37.10 11.45
C SER A 2 -33.30 36.62 11.04
N SER A 3 -32.30 37.38 11.38
CA SER A 3 -30.90 37.00 11.39
C SER A 3 -30.57 36.45 12.77
N MET A 4 -30.51 35.13 12.94
CA MET A 4 -29.91 34.50 14.14
C MET A 4 -29.85 32.97 13.95
N SER A 5 -28.84 32.47 13.30
CA SER A 5 -28.51 31.06 13.39
C SER A 5 -27.08 30.71 12.92
N LEU A 6 -26.14 31.64 12.89
CA LEU A 6 -24.77 31.40 12.41
C LEU A 6 -23.69 31.35 13.49
N CYS A 7 -24.06 31.29 14.77
CA CYS A 7 -23.07 31.44 15.86
C CYS A 7 -22.96 30.25 16.84
N ARG A 8 -23.49 29.07 16.52
CA ARG A 8 -23.41 27.91 17.44
C ARG A 8 -22.57 26.72 16.95
N LEU A 9 -21.98 26.78 15.76
CA LEU A 9 -21.18 25.64 15.23
C LEU A 9 -19.67 25.74 15.47
N SER A 10 -19.16 26.84 16.02
CA SER A 10 -17.70 27.04 16.16
C SER A 10 -17.10 26.57 17.49
N LEU A 11 -17.89 26.07 18.44
CA LEU A 11 -17.38 25.69 19.77
C LEU A 11 -17.23 24.17 20.01
N LEU A 12 -17.79 23.32 19.18
CA LEU A 12 -17.69 21.86 19.37
C LEU A 12 -16.47 21.25 18.62
N GLY A 13 -15.93 21.94 17.64
CA GLY A 13 -14.76 21.45 16.88
C GLY A 13 -13.42 21.62 17.60
N SER A 14 -13.32 22.56 18.53
CA SER A 14 -12.04 22.87 19.22
C SER A 14 -11.78 22.04 20.48
N THR A 15 -12.80 21.42 21.06
CA THR A 15 -12.66 20.64 22.31
C THR A 15 -12.21 19.20 22.08
N PHE A 16 -12.45 18.65 20.88
CA PHE A 16 -12.08 17.26 20.58
C PHE A 16 -10.59 17.09 20.19
N CYS A 17 -9.95 18.12 19.63
CA CYS A 17 -8.53 18.08 19.30
C CYS A 17 -7.59 18.19 20.52
N VAL A 18 -8.04 18.74 21.64
CA VAL A 18 -7.19 18.95 22.84
C VAL A 18 -7.18 17.73 23.76
N ALA A 19 -8.20 16.88 23.73
CA ALA A 19 -8.29 15.70 24.60
C ALA A 19 -7.41 14.51 24.15
N VAL A 20 -6.94 14.48 22.90
CA VAL A 20 -6.08 13.39 22.38
C VAL A 20 -4.58 13.66 22.62
N LEU A 21 -4.20 14.89 22.97
CA LEU A 21 -2.79 15.27 23.20
C LEU A 21 -2.27 15.05 24.63
N SER A 22 -3.12 14.63 25.58
CA SER A 22 -2.71 14.47 27.00
C SER A 22 -2.40 13.04 27.45
N ALA A 23 -2.46 12.05 26.54
CA ALA A 23 -2.04 10.67 26.83
C ALA A 23 -0.75 10.32 26.07
N LEU A 24 0.38 10.94 26.46
CA LEU A 24 1.69 10.48 26.07
C LEU A 24 2.06 9.27 26.94
N PRO A 25 2.47 8.12 26.35
CA PRO A 25 3.00 7.02 27.13
C PRO A 25 4.33 7.44 27.76
N THR A 26 4.45 7.20 29.04
CA THR A 26 5.71 7.35 29.78
C THR A 26 6.77 6.43 29.16
N ILE A 27 7.92 7.02 28.89
CA ILE A 27 9.12 6.32 28.39
C ILE A 27 9.47 5.20 29.37
N ALA A 28 9.52 3.95 28.87
CA ALA A 28 9.99 2.80 29.63
C ALA A 28 11.39 3.10 30.22
N ARG A 29 11.50 2.98 31.54
CA ARG A 29 12.75 3.18 32.28
C ARG A 29 13.59 1.91 32.27
N ALA A 30 14.89 2.08 32.50
CA ALA A 30 15.88 1.00 32.56
C ALA A 30 15.56 -0.14 33.58
N ASP A 31 14.57 0.06 34.44
CA ASP A 31 14.10 -0.91 35.43
C ASP A 31 13.30 -2.08 34.82
N ASP A 32 12.71 -1.89 33.64
CA ASP A 32 11.85 -2.92 32.99
C ASP A 32 12.67 -4.14 32.53
N TYR A 33 13.95 -3.96 32.20
CA TYR A 33 14.82 -5.09 31.79
C TYR A 33 15.19 -6.00 32.95
N THR A 34 15.50 -5.44 34.11
CA THR A 34 15.80 -6.21 35.32
C THR A 34 14.58 -6.95 35.83
N GLU A 35 13.40 -6.34 35.78
CA GLU A 35 12.14 -6.97 36.13
C GLU A 35 11.80 -8.14 35.20
N LEU A 36 12.04 -8.00 33.88
CA LEU A 36 11.87 -9.09 32.91
C LEU A 36 12.82 -10.27 33.20
N LEU A 37 14.09 -10.00 33.54
CA LEU A 37 15.06 -11.03 33.90
C LEU A 37 14.65 -11.78 35.18
N ASP A 38 14.09 -11.08 36.16
CA ASP A 38 13.58 -11.66 37.41
C ASP A 38 12.37 -12.55 37.16
N ILE A 39 11.44 -12.14 36.30
CA ILE A 39 10.28 -12.95 35.89
C ILE A 39 10.70 -14.21 35.15
N LEU A 40 11.67 -14.12 34.22
CA LEU A 40 12.17 -15.27 33.46
C LEU A 40 12.90 -16.28 34.37
N ARG A 41 13.62 -15.78 35.37
CA ARG A 41 14.26 -16.63 36.40
C ARG A 41 13.23 -17.28 37.30
N ALA A 42 12.21 -16.56 37.75
CA ALA A 42 11.14 -17.10 38.59
C ALA A 42 10.33 -18.18 37.87
N LYS A 43 10.18 -18.09 36.55
CA LYS A 43 9.56 -19.10 35.69
C LYS A 43 10.47 -20.28 35.35
N GLY A 44 11.72 -20.32 35.81
CA GLY A 44 12.68 -21.36 35.50
C GLY A 44 13.21 -21.35 34.05
N SER A 45 12.95 -20.28 33.30
CA SER A 45 13.40 -20.11 31.89
C SER A 45 14.85 -19.61 31.79
N LEU A 46 15.44 -19.15 32.91
CA LEU A 46 16.85 -18.72 33.01
C LEU A 46 17.49 -19.40 34.23
N SER A 47 18.65 -19.99 34.01
CA SER A 47 19.51 -20.48 35.10
C SER A 47 20.16 -19.31 35.85
N ARG A 48 20.63 -19.57 37.07
CA ARG A 48 21.28 -18.55 37.90
C ARG A 48 22.56 -17.97 37.24
N SER A 49 23.27 -18.79 36.48
CA SER A 49 24.46 -18.36 35.73
C SER A 49 24.12 -17.47 34.54
N GLU A 50 23.10 -17.82 33.76
CA GLU A 50 22.64 -17.02 32.62
C GLU A 50 22.06 -15.68 33.07
N TYR A 51 21.30 -15.65 34.16
CA TYR A 51 20.79 -14.43 34.75
C TYR A 51 21.92 -13.47 35.12
N ASN A 52 22.97 -13.95 35.80
CA ASN A 52 24.10 -13.12 36.23
C ASN A 52 24.91 -12.57 35.04
N VAL A 53 25.06 -13.35 33.95
CA VAL A 53 25.73 -12.91 32.72
C VAL A 53 24.93 -11.81 32.04
N LEU A 54 23.62 -11.97 31.90
CA LEU A 54 22.74 -10.97 31.25
C LEU A 54 22.66 -9.69 32.08
N LEU A 55 22.61 -9.79 33.39
CA LEU A 55 22.60 -8.63 34.29
C LEU A 55 23.91 -7.84 34.23
N SER A 56 25.08 -8.53 34.21
CA SER A 56 26.38 -7.89 34.09
C SER A 56 26.57 -7.20 32.73
N HIS A 57 26.08 -7.79 31.63
CA HIS A 57 26.10 -7.16 30.32
C HIS A 57 25.28 -5.86 30.28
N HIS A 58 24.12 -5.84 30.93
CA HIS A 58 23.29 -4.63 31.00
C HIS A 58 23.94 -3.52 31.81
N GLN A 59 24.63 -3.83 32.92
CA GLN A 59 25.32 -2.85 33.75
C GLN A 59 26.52 -2.23 33.05
N HIS A 60 27.20 -2.93 32.14
CA HIS A 60 28.33 -2.39 31.36
C HIS A 60 27.95 -1.45 30.21
N HIS A 61 26.69 -1.46 29.78
CA HIS A 61 26.19 -0.58 28.70
C HIS A 61 25.42 0.65 29.21
N ALA A 62 25.21 0.81 30.51
CA ALA A 62 24.33 1.84 31.08
C ALA A 62 25.03 3.18 31.43
N HIS A 63 26.34 3.35 31.24
CA HIS A 63 26.99 4.64 31.46
C HIS A 63 28.09 4.95 30.43
N PRO A 64 27.88 5.92 29.55
CA PRO A 64 28.92 6.85 29.13
C PRO A 64 28.70 8.19 29.82
N SER A 65 29.53 8.45 30.85
CA SER A 65 29.65 9.79 31.42
C SER A 65 30.28 10.74 30.42
N LEU A 66 29.57 11.81 30.10
CA LEU A 66 30.07 12.98 29.40
C LEU A 66 31.07 13.72 30.34
N GLN A 67 32.34 13.65 30.02
CA GLN A 67 33.32 14.65 30.44
C GLN A 67 33.92 15.29 29.19
N ARG A 68 33.66 16.57 29.05
CA ARG A 68 34.25 17.48 28.08
C ARG A 68 35.64 17.89 28.64
N ASP A 69 36.69 17.67 27.86
CA ASP A 69 37.89 18.51 27.94
C ASP A 69 38.41 18.72 26.51
N ASP A 70 38.54 20.01 26.18
CA ASP A 70 39.25 20.54 25.02
C ASP A 70 40.75 20.20 25.15
N ASP A 71 41.37 19.61 24.13
CA ASP A 71 42.55 20.18 23.50
C ASP A 71 42.92 19.39 22.22
N GLY A 72 43.25 20.15 21.19
CA GLY A 72 43.61 19.62 19.90
C GLY A 72 45.02 19.04 19.87
N THR A 73 45.14 17.96 19.14
CA THR A 73 46.23 17.66 18.18
C THR A 73 46.16 16.20 17.74
N SER A 74 46.01 16.00 16.47
CA SER A 74 46.23 14.69 15.82
C SER A 74 47.71 14.31 15.84
N PRO A 75 48.00 13.01 15.93
CA PRO A 75 48.98 12.42 15.04
C PRO A 75 48.55 11.09 14.37
N ALA A 76 49.16 10.89 13.22
CA ALA A 76 48.98 9.84 12.25
C ALA A 76 49.36 8.41 12.71
N PRO A 77 48.97 7.36 11.95
CA PRO A 77 49.10 5.98 12.39
C PRO A 77 50.53 5.44 12.22
N ALA A 78 51.05 4.85 13.30
CA ALA A 78 52.36 4.18 13.33
C ALA A 78 52.28 2.76 12.75
N ARG A 79 53.13 2.50 11.77
CA ARG A 79 53.42 1.17 11.20
C ARG A 79 54.16 0.32 12.25
N HIS A 80 53.63 -0.84 12.59
CA HIS A 80 54.36 -1.88 13.33
C HIS A 80 55.39 -2.56 12.43
N ARG A 81 56.68 -2.30 12.73
CA ARG A 81 57.83 -3.01 12.20
C ARG A 81 58.15 -4.18 13.14
N ASN A 82 58.10 -5.40 12.62
CA ASN A 82 58.66 -6.61 13.24
C ASN A 82 60.17 -6.41 13.51
N ARG A 83 60.58 -6.53 14.74
CA ARG A 83 61.97 -6.60 15.11
C ARG A 83 62.27 -7.99 15.65
N TYR A 84 62.97 -8.78 14.83
CA TYR A 84 63.61 -10.01 15.28
C TYR A 84 64.75 -9.66 16.22
N MET A 85 64.73 -10.11 17.48
CA MET A 85 65.92 -10.17 18.33
C MET A 85 66.65 -11.49 18.13
N ARG A 86 67.86 -11.40 17.61
CA ARG A 86 68.86 -12.47 17.66
C ARG A 86 69.44 -12.46 19.09
N TYR A 87 69.39 -13.60 19.76
CA TYR A 87 70.24 -13.91 20.93
C TYR A 87 71.45 -14.71 20.39
N GLY A 88 72.65 -14.13 20.59
CA GLY A 88 73.93 -14.83 20.51
C GLY A 88 74.29 -15.42 21.86
N PRO A 89 75.14 -16.46 21.87
CA PRO A 89 75.44 -17.18 23.09
C PRO A 89 76.53 -16.47 23.91
N GLN A 90 76.31 -16.33 25.21
CA GLN A 90 77.45 -16.18 26.17
C GLN A 90 77.48 -17.41 27.08
N ASN A 91 78.59 -18.11 26.96
CA ASN A 91 79.08 -19.12 27.89
C ASN A 91 79.36 -18.49 29.25
N GLU A 92 78.88 -19.10 30.32
CA GLU A 92 79.72 -19.33 31.50
C GLU A 92 79.12 -20.48 32.33
N GLY A 93 79.99 -21.32 32.74
CA GLY A 93 79.81 -22.66 33.22
C GLY A 93 79.39 -22.78 34.66
N SER A 94 79.20 -23.97 34.94
CA SER A 94 79.36 -24.75 36.17
C SER A 94 78.05 -25.22 36.81
N SER A 95 77.99 -26.47 36.83
CA SER A 95 77.92 -27.41 37.93
C SER A 95 76.50 -27.91 38.28
N LEU A 96 76.47 -29.20 38.15
CA LEU A 96 75.88 -30.17 39.06
C LEU A 96 74.42 -30.59 38.83
N ASP A 97 74.37 -31.80 38.38
CA ASP A 97 73.29 -32.77 38.51
C ASP A 97 72.58 -32.67 39.86
N ALA A 98 71.32 -32.20 39.84
CA ALA A 98 70.33 -32.61 40.80
C ALA A 98 69.19 -33.29 40.02
N PRO A 99 68.73 -34.49 40.44
CA PRO A 99 67.62 -35.13 39.77
C PRO A 99 66.39 -34.21 39.85
N PRO A 100 65.60 -34.07 38.78
CA PRO A 100 64.45 -33.21 38.80
C PRO A 100 63.53 -33.69 39.93
N ASP A 101 63.16 -32.73 40.80
CA ASP A 101 62.27 -32.95 41.94
C ASP A 101 60.96 -33.60 41.44
N VAL A 102 60.50 -34.61 42.13
CA VAL A 102 59.30 -35.41 41.80
C VAL A 102 58.07 -34.53 41.58
N THR A 103 58.05 -33.37 42.24
CA THR A 103 57.02 -32.33 42.03
C THR A 103 57.08 -31.70 40.65
N THR A 104 58.27 -31.48 40.07
CA THR A 104 58.46 -30.90 38.73
C THR A 104 58.03 -31.91 37.66
N ILE A 105 58.32 -33.20 37.81
CA ILE A 105 57.90 -34.28 36.89
C ILE A 105 56.36 -34.45 36.93
N ALA A 106 55.75 -34.36 38.10
CA ALA A 106 54.33 -34.43 38.28
C ALA A 106 53.61 -33.22 37.64
N ALA A 107 54.18 -32.01 37.81
CA ALA A 107 53.64 -30.77 37.16
C ALA A 107 53.76 -30.81 35.65
N VAL A 108 54.88 -31.27 35.08
CA VAL A 108 55.06 -31.44 33.63
C VAL A 108 54.13 -32.50 33.06
N SER A 109 53.91 -33.59 33.78
CA SER A 109 52.98 -34.65 33.37
C SER A 109 51.49 -34.19 33.44
N ALA A 110 51.14 -33.35 34.42
CA ALA A 110 49.82 -32.72 34.53
C ALA A 110 49.59 -31.70 33.42
N ALA A 111 50.58 -30.86 33.13
CA ALA A 111 50.53 -29.90 32.03
C ALA A 111 50.42 -30.57 30.65
N ARG A 112 51.15 -31.69 30.47
CA ARG A 112 51.02 -32.51 29.27
C ARG A 112 49.62 -33.15 29.10
N ARG A 113 49.04 -33.64 30.18
CA ARG A 113 47.66 -34.17 30.14
C ARG A 113 46.67 -33.07 29.83
N ALA A 114 46.75 -31.93 30.48
CA ALA A 114 45.89 -30.80 30.21
C ALA A 114 45.99 -30.31 28.75
N ALA A 115 47.23 -30.29 28.19
CA ALA A 115 47.45 -29.93 26.78
C ALA A 115 46.87 -30.98 25.84
N MET A 116 46.96 -32.27 26.15
CA MET A 116 46.32 -33.35 25.36
C MET A 116 44.77 -33.27 25.42
N GLU A 117 44.21 -33.01 26.59
CA GLU A 117 42.77 -32.83 26.78
C GLU A 117 42.26 -31.59 26.05
N ALA A 118 43.01 -30.49 26.10
CA ALA A 118 42.69 -29.28 25.36
C ALA A 118 42.78 -29.49 23.84
N SER A 119 43.76 -30.27 23.36
CA SER A 119 43.89 -30.58 21.92
C SER A 119 42.79 -31.52 21.43
N ALA A 120 42.39 -32.49 22.27
CA ALA A 120 41.27 -33.41 21.96
C ALA A 120 39.94 -32.65 21.89
N SER A 121 39.68 -31.77 22.87
CA SER A 121 38.46 -30.95 22.86
C SER A 121 38.43 -29.92 21.69
N ALA A 122 39.58 -29.39 21.30
CA ALA A 122 39.69 -28.53 20.11
C ALA A 122 39.45 -29.33 18.80
N GLN A 123 39.88 -30.58 18.76
CA GLN A 123 39.64 -31.48 17.64
C GLN A 123 38.15 -31.87 17.54
N ASP A 124 37.52 -32.18 18.66
CA ASP A 124 36.09 -32.47 18.72
C ASP A 124 35.23 -31.27 18.34
N ALA A 125 35.61 -30.07 18.78
CA ALA A 125 34.96 -28.84 18.37
C ALA A 125 35.11 -28.56 16.85
N ARG A 126 36.30 -28.86 16.28
CA ARG A 126 36.51 -28.78 14.82
C ARG A 126 35.69 -29.81 14.05
N ASN A 127 35.63 -31.05 14.55
CA ASN A 127 34.84 -32.10 13.92
C ASN A 127 33.33 -31.76 13.97
N SER A 128 32.84 -31.29 15.11
CA SER A 128 31.47 -30.83 15.27
C SER A 128 31.15 -29.65 14.34
N LEU A 129 32.10 -28.70 14.16
CA LEU A 129 31.95 -27.59 13.24
C LEU A 129 31.94 -28.05 11.77
N MET A 130 32.76 -29.05 11.42
CA MET A 130 32.76 -29.62 10.07
C MET A 130 31.50 -30.44 9.78
N GLU A 131 30.98 -31.15 10.78
CA GLU A 131 29.74 -31.90 10.68
C GLU A 131 28.54 -30.94 10.58
N ALA A 132 28.50 -29.87 11.38
CA ALA A 132 27.53 -28.80 11.25
C ALA A 132 27.60 -28.10 9.89
N ARG A 133 28.80 -27.92 9.32
CA ARG A 133 28.96 -27.39 7.96
C ARG A 133 28.53 -28.36 6.87
N ARG A 134 28.70 -29.67 7.06
CA ARG A 134 28.24 -30.70 6.10
C ARG A 134 26.74 -30.89 6.12
N THR A 135 26.11 -30.74 7.31
CA THR A 135 24.64 -30.78 7.47
C THR A 135 23.97 -29.45 7.17
N TYR A 136 24.77 -28.37 7.05
CA TYR A 136 24.25 -27.06 6.70
C TYR A 136 23.84 -27.04 5.22
N ASN A 137 22.57 -27.30 4.96
CA ASN A 137 21.96 -27.00 3.68
C ASN A 137 21.33 -25.60 3.77
N PRO A 138 21.88 -24.57 3.09
CA PRO A 138 21.30 -23.23 3.09
C PRO A 138 19.84 -23.22 2.60
N ASP A 139 19.45 -24.21 1.80
CA ASP A 139 18.09 -24.35 1.27
C ASP A 139 17.11 -24.92 2.32
N SER A 140 17.60 -25.49 3.43
CA SER A 140 16.75 -26.01 4.54
C SER A 140 16.48 -24.97 5.63
N ILE A 141 17.05 -23.75 5.52
CA ILE A 141 16.92 -22.73 6.55
C ILE A 141 15.88 -21.69 6.15
N VAL A 142 14.91 -21.51 7.02
CA VAL A 142 13.97 -20.40 6.94
C VAL A 142 14.61 -19.16 7.57
N ARG A 143 14.68 -18.07 6.81
CA ARG A 143 15.23 -16.79 7.26
C ARG A 143 14.19 -15.69 7.13
N VAL A 144 14.17 -14.78 8.08
CA VAL A 144 13.43 -13.52 7.94
C VAL A 144 14.40 -12.47 7.39
N LYS A 145 14.06 -11.84 6.27
CA LYS A 145 14.85 -10.73 5.71
C LYS A 145 14.70 -9.48 6.59
N PRO A 146 15.69 -8.57 6.59
CA PRO A 146 15.58 -7.31 7.31
C PRO A 146 14.26 -6.61 6.96
N TYR A 147 13.54 -6.18 7.99
CA TYR A 147 12.28 -5.46 7.82
C TYR A 147 12.51 -4.09 7.16
N VAL A 148 11.66 -3.75 6.20
CA VAL A 148 11.60 -2.43 5.57
C VAL A 148 10.19 -1.88 5.76
N ALA A 149 10.08 -0.71 6.39
CA ALA A 149 8.80 -0.07 6.66
C ALA A 149 7.93 0.05 5.40
N GLY A 150 6.66 -0.34 5.49
CA GLY A 150 5.69 -0.31 4.39
C GLY A 150 5.89 -1.37 3.30
N LYS A 151 6.83 -2.33 3.48
CA LYS A 151 7.06 -3.43 2.52
C LYS A 151 6.69 -4.81 3.07
N GLY A 152 6.18 -4.87 4.30
CA GLY A 152 5.81 -6.13 4.95
C GLY A 152 7.00 -6.94 5.43
N VAL A 153 6.70 -8.17 5.85
CA VAL A 153 7.68 -9.14 6.33
C VAL A 153 8.00 -10.12 5.21
N THR A 154 9.28 -10.32 4.92
CA THR A 154 9.71 -11.31 3.92
C THR A 154 10.41 -12.48 4.61
N ILE A 155 9.87 -13.66 4.41
CA ILE A 155 10.42 -14.94 4.86
C ILE A 155 11.05 -15.62 3.65
N GLN A 156 12.31 -16.00 3.75
CA GLN A 156 13.00 -16.77 2.74
C GLN A 156 13.05 -18.24 3.17
N ALA A 157 12.48 -19.13 2.37
CA ALA A 157 12.49 -20.57 2.57
C ALA A 157 13.18 -21.20 1.32
N GLY A 158 14.46 -21.50 1.45
CA GLY A 158 15.28 -21.93 0.31
C GLY A 158 15.33 -20.88 -0.80
N GLN A 159 14.86 -21.23 -1.98
CA GLN A 159 14.79 -20.33 -3.15
C GLN A 159 13.48 -19.52 -3.24
N ILE A 160 12.57 -19.68 -2.25
CA ILE A 160 11.27 -19.04 -2.27
C ILE A 160 11.28 -17.86 -1.28
N ASP A 161 10.94 -16.68 -1.75
CA ASP A 161 10.63 -15.52 -0.94
C ASP A 161 9.11 -15.43 -0.73
N ILE A 162 8.68 -15.42 0.53
CA ILE A 162 7.30 -15.24 0.95
C ILE A 162 7.20 -13.87 1.59
N ASN A 163 6.52 -12.93 0.96
CA ASN A 163 6.26 -11.60 1.52
C ASN A 163 4.82 -11.50 1.99
N ILE A 164 4.67 -11.06 3.22
CA ILE A 164 3.37 -10.80 3.86
C ILE A 164 3.32 -9.32 4.17
N SER A 165 2.36 -8.62 3.60
CA SER A 165 2.14 -7.19 3.80
C SER A 165 0.65 -6.90 3.91
N GLY A 166 0.31 -5.75 4.46
CA GLY A 166 -1.10 -5.42 4.59
C GLY A 166 -1.35 -4.02 5.12
N PHE A 167 -2.63 -3.71 5.21
CA PHE A 167 -3.10 -2.46 5.81
C PHE A 167 -4.50 -2.64 6.38
N VAL A 168 -4.80 -1.83 7.40
CA VAL A 168 -6.12 -1.74 8.03
C VAL A 168 -6.44 -0.27 8.20
N ASN A 169 -7.65 0.14 7.88
CA ASN A 169 -8.10 1.51 8.10
C ASN A 169 -9.51 1.55 8.65
N ALA A 170 -9.81 2.61 9.40
CA ALA A 170 -11.14 2.94 9.88
C ALA A 170 -11.27 4.45 10.05
N TYR A 171 -12.38 4.99 9.58
CA TYR A 171 -12.68 6.42 9.62
C TYR A 171 -14.09 6.65 10.17
N TYR A 172 -14.22 7.59 11.09
CA TYR A 172 -15.50 8.23 11.35
C TYR A 172 -15.74 9.23 10.21
N THR A 173 -16.93 9.18 9.61
CA THR A 173 -17.34 10.10 8.57
C THR A 173 -18.66 10.76 8.97
N TYR A 174 -18.74 12.07 8.72
CA TYR A 174 -19.97 12.84 8.78
C TYR A 174 -20.21 13.45 7.40
N ASN A 175 -21.40 13.23 6.85
CA ASN A 175 -21.80 13.73 5.54
C ASN A 175 -23.02 14.61 5.67
N SER A 176 -22.94 15.81 5.13
CA SER A 176 -24.05 16.77 5.08
C SER A 176 -24.44 17.03 3.63
N PRO A 177 -25.49 16.36 3.13
CA PRO A 177 -25.96 16.51 1.77
C PRO A 177 -26.79 17.77 1.59
N SER A 178 -26.79 18.30 0.36
CA SER A 178 -27.58 19.45 -0.05
C SER A 178 -28.05 19.27 -1.49
N GLY A 179 -29.22 19.78 -1.81
CA GLY A 179 -29.80 19.64 -3.13
C GLY A 179 -31.22 19.07 -3.07
N GLY A 180 -32.04 19.35 -4.06
CA GLY A 180 -33.46 19.03 -3.99
C GLY A 180 -33.94 18.05 -5.04
N ARG A 181 -33.12 17.71 -6.05
CA ARG A 181 -33.50 16.83 -7.16
C ARG A 181 -32.36 15.89 -7.49
N PRO A 182 -32.63 14.59 -7.55
CA PRO A 182 -31.64 13.59 -7.89
C PRO A 182 -31.01 13.85 -9.27
N VAL A 183 -29.67 13.70 -9.33
CA VAL A 183 -28.90 13.70 -10.58
C VAL A 183 -28.65 12.25 -10.95
N ALA A 184 -29.27 11.78 -12.02
CA ALA A 184 -29.14 10.39 -12.47
C ALA A 184 -27.70 10.11 -12.92
N GLY A 185 -27.01 9.17 -12.26
CA GLY A 185 -25.58 8.87 -12.49
C GLY A 185 -24.63 9.82 -11.78
N GLY A 186 -25.12 10.75 -10.93
CA GLY A 186 -24.30 11.58 -10.05
C GLY A 186 -23.64 10.79 -8.93
N VAL A 187 -22.50 11.27 -8.45
CA VAL A 187 -21.74 10.64 -7.33
C VAL A 187 -21.92 11.38 -6.01
N SER A 188 -22.53 12.56 -6.01
CA SER A 188 -22.91 13.27 -4.80
C SER A 188 -24.04 12.55 -4.06
N THR A 189 -24.09 12.71 -2.74
CA THR A 189 -25.14 12.14 -1.88
C THR A 189 -26.27 13.13 -1.55
N GLY A 190 -26.37 14.24 -2.26
CA GLY A 190 -27.31 15.33 -2.01
C GLY A 190 -28.77 14.90 -1.99
N SER A 191 -29.13 13.85 -2.75
CA SER A 191 -30.48 13.31 -2.77
C SER A 191 -30.88 12.52 -1.52
N SER A 192 -29.93 12.18 -0.61
CA SER A 192 -30.26 11.46 0.63
C SER A 192 -31.14 12.29 1.59
N GLY A 193 -31.09 13.63 1.49
CA GLY A 193 -31.98 14.54 2.19
C GLY A 193 -31.77 14.67 3.70
N PHE A 194 -30.74 14.04 4.28
CA PHE A 194 -30.42 14.13 5.71
C PHE A 194 -28.92 13.99 6.00
N ASP A 195 -28.50 14.62 7.08
CA ASP A 195 -27.13 14.47 7.60
C ASP A 195 -26.92 13.04 8.14
N SER A 196 -25.79 12.45 7.83
CA SER A 196 -25.51 11.08 8.24
C SER A 196 -24.09 10.91 8.76
N SER A 197 -23.89 9.92 9.63
CA SER A 197 -22.59 9.57 10.17
C SER A 197 -22.38 8.05 10.14
N SER A 198 -21.14 7.64 9.97
CA SER A 198 -20.77 6.23 10.00
C SER A 198 -19.32 6.02 10.46
N VAL A 199 -19.01 4.81 10.90
CA VAL A 199 -17.64 4.32 11.01
C VAL A 199 -17.43 3.32 9.90
N ARG A 200 -16.47 3.58 9.03
CA ARG A 200 -16.32 2.85 7.77
C ARG A 200 -14.86 2.76 7.30
N ASN A 201 -14.61 1.86 6.33
CA ASN A 201 -13.39 1.95 5.54
C ASN A 201 -13.39 3.20 4.63
N GLY A 202 -12.20 3.59 4.23
CA GLY A 202 -12.00 4.57 3.17
C GLY A 202 -12.20 3.99 1.76
N LEU A 203 -11.53 4.57 0.75
CA LEU A 203 -11.51 4.05 -0.63
C LEU A 203 -10.91 2.65 -0.71
N LEU A 204 -9.92 2.34 0.13
CA LEU A 204 -9.46 0.97 0.33
C LEU A 204 -10.16 0.36 1.54
N PRO A 205 -10.58 -0.93 1.48
CA PRO A 205 -10.93 -1.69 2.68
C PRO A 205 -9.66 -2.03 3.49
N GLY A 206 -9.68 -3.02 4.36
CA GLY A 206 -8.45 -3.67 4.82
C GLY A 206 -7.75 -4.40 3.68
N GLY A 207 -6.52 -4.82 3.88
CA GLY A 207 -5.78 -5.62 2.90
C GLY A 207 -4.78 -6.55 3.57
N LEU A 208 -4.75 -7.80 3.12
CA LEU A 208 -3.70 -8.78 3.43
C LEU A 208 -3.19 -9.35 2.12
N ILE A 209 -1.95 -9.07 1.81
CA ILE A 209 -1.33 -9.44 0.55
C ILE A 209 -0.20 -10.45 0.81
N LEU A 210 -0.32 -11.63 0.21
CA LEU A 210 0.69 -12.67 0.19
C LEU A 210 1.35 -12.69 -1.20
N LYS A 211 2.67 -12.54 -1.25
CA LYS A 211 3.46 -12.64 -2.48
C LYS A 211 4.48 -13.75 -2.35
N LEU A 212 4.53 -14.62 -3.34
CA LEU A 212 5.48 -15.70 -3.48
C LEU A 212 6.37 -15.38 -4.68
N ASN A 213 7.69 -15.43 -4.51
CA ASN A 213 8.64 -15.21 -5.60
C ASN A 213 9.74 -16.25 -5.55
N THR A 214 10.15 -16.74 -6.72
CA THR A 214 11.27 -17.67 -6.89
C THR A 214 11.92 -17.47 -8.24
N VAL A 215 13.12 -18.01 -8.40
CA VAL A 215 13.79 -18.14 -9.71
C VAL A 215 14.05 -19.61 -9.94
N GLN A 216 13.52 -20.15 -11.04
CA GLN A 216 13.73 -21.54 -11.44
C GLN A 216 14.18 -21.58 -12.89
N GLU A 217 15.30 -22.25 -13.15
CA GLU A 217 15.89 -22.36 -14.49
C GLU A 217 16.10 -21.00 -15.20
N GLY A 218 16.39 -19.94 -14.41
CA GLY A 218 16.56 -18.58 -14.92
C GLY A 218 15.26 -17.80 -15.13
N ILE A 219 14.09 -18.43 -14.93
CA ILE A 219 12.78 -17.78 -15.04
C ILE A 219 12.35 -17.27 -13.66
N LYS A 220 12.04 -15.99 -13.57
CA LYS A 220 11.43 -15.37 -12.40
C LYS A 220 9.95 -15.72 -12.36
N LEU A 221 9.53 -16.43 -11.34
CA LEU A 221 8.15 -16.83 -11.11
C LEU A 221 7.59 -16.10 -9.90
N GLY A 222 6.35 -15.66 -9.98
CA GLY A 222 5.65 -15.02 -8.88
C GLY A 222 4.19 -15.46 -8.79
N ALA A 223 3.64 -15.43 -7.58
CA ALA A 223 2.22 -15.56 -7.34
C ALA A 223 1.79 -14.53 -6.29
N VAL A 224 0.61 -13.94 -6.45
CA VAL A 224 0.06 -12.94 -5.54
C VAL A 224 -1.38 -13.31 -5.18
N PHE A 225 -1.66 -13.26 -3.88
CA PHE A 225 -2.99 -13.38 -3.32
C PHE A 225 -3.28 -12.14 -2.49
N GLY A 226 -4.24 -11.33 -2.89
CA GLY A 226 -4.69 -10.13 -2.19
C GLY A 226 -6.11 -10.31 -1.70
N MET A 227 -6.25 -10.33 -0.37
CA MET A 227 -7.53 -10.45 0.34
C MET A 227 -7.85 -9.09 0.95
N TYR A 228 -9.06 -8.60 0.72
CA TYR A 228 -9.48 -7.25 1.09
C TYR A 228 -10.74 -7.29 1.96
N PRO A 229 -10.59 -7.50 3.29
CA PRO A 229 -11.71 -7.47 4.22
C PRO A 229 -12.19 -6.04 4.45
N GLY A 230 -13.51 -5.85 4.51
CA GLY A 230 -14.14 -4.62 4.95
C GLY A 230 -14.49 -4.65 6.43
N ILE A 231 -14.80 -3.49 7.02
CA ILE A 231 -15.35 -3.37 8.37
C ILE A 231 -16.85 -3.08 8.36
N ASN A 232 -17.41 -2.75 7.20
CA ASN A 232 -18.81 -2.39 7.06
C ASN A 232 -19.68 -3.67 6.99
N ASN A 233 -20.92 -3.59 7.51
CA ASN A 233 -21.88 -4.69 7.45
C ASN A 233 -22.61 -4.70 6.09
N ASN A 234 -21.87 -4.78 4.98
CA ASN A 234 -22.37 -4.65 3.63
C ASN A 234 -21.75 -5.68 2.70
N ASP A 235 -22.28 -5.75 1.48
CA ASP A 235 -21.67 -6.52 0.41
C ASP A 235 -20.19 -6.16 0.21
N PRO A 236 -19.31 -7.16 0.11
CA PRO A 236 -17.88 -6.93 -0.12
C PRO A 236 -17.57 -6.42 -1.52
N SER A 237 -18.58 -6.15 -2.34
CA SER A 237 -18.39 -5.84 -3.74
C SER A 237 -17.70 -4.49 -3.95
N THR A 238 -16.65 -4.52 -4.75
CA THR A 238 -16.29 -3.42 -5.63
C THR A 238 -17.09 -3.55 -6.91
N PHE A 239 -17.30 -2.46 -7.64
CA PHE A 239 -17.92 -2.52 -8.97
C PHE A 239 -17.27 -3.64 -9.78
N ASN A 240 -18.07 -4.60 -10.25
CA ASN A 240 -17.67 -5.73 -11.11
C ASN A 240 -16.63 -6.73 -10.56
N ALA A 241 -15.98 -6.50 -9.43
CA ALA A 241 -14.94 -7.42 -8.97
C ALA A 241 -15.47 -8.68 -8.29
N ASN A 242 -16.43 -8.55 -7.39
CA ASN A 242 -17.10 -9.67 -6.74
C ASN A 242 -18.49 -9.23 -6.30
N SER A 243 -19.42 -9.16 -7.21
CA SER A 243 -20.83 -8.98 -6.89
C SER A 243 -21.39 -10.31 -6.34
N GLY A 244 -21.00 -10.67 -5.14
CA GLY A 244 -21.42 -11.91 -4.53
C GLY A 244 -22.46 -11.68 -3.45
N GLY A 245 -23.68 -12.05 -3.71
CA GLY A 245 -24.69 -12.35 -2.73
C GLY A 245 -25.22 -11.17 -1.90
N SER A 246 -26.44 -11.29 -1.46
CA SER A 246 -27.06 -10.34 -0.52
C SER A 246 -26.28 -10.31 0.79
N PRO A 247 -26.07 -9.14 1.38
CA PRO A 247 -25.55 -9.06 2.73
C PRO A 247 -26.55 -9.79 3.63
N VAL A 248 -26.07 -10.79 4.34
CA VAL A 248 -26.85 -11.35 5.42
C VAL A 248 -26.95 -10.27 6.45
N GLY A 249 -28.13 -9.75 6.74
CA GLY A 249 -28.38 -8.62 7.62
C GLY A 249 -27.95 -8.80 9.09
N LEU A 250 -27.06 -9.73 9.36
CA LEU A 250 -26.50 -10.06 10.66
C LEU A 250 -25.00 -9.78 10.76
N GLY A 251 -24.46 -8.96 9.84
CA GLY A 251 -23.25 -8.23 10.13
C GLY A 251 -21.93 -8.98 10.05
N THR A 252 -21.74 -9.82 9.05
CA THR A 252 -20.39 -10.28 8.69
C THR A 252 -19.76 -9.30 7.70
N ALA A 253 -18.57 -8.80 8.05
CA ALA A 253 -17.75 -8.04 7.12
C ALA A 253 -17.38 -8.89 5.91
N GLY A 254 -17.50 -8.34 4.71
CA GLY A 254 -17.21 -9.04 3.48
C GLY A 254 -15.70 -9.17 3.19
N LEU A 255 -15.33 -10.22 2.50
CA LEU A 255 -13.98 -10.45 2.00
C LEU A 255 -13.97 -10.44 0.47
N ASP A 256 -13.19 -9.52 -0.13
CA ASP A 256 -13.03 -9.39 -1.56
C ASP A 256 -11.64 -9.88 -2.00
N PHE A 257 -11.60 -10.79 -3.00
CA PHE A 257 -10.35 -11.26 -3.61
C PHE A 257 -10.05 -10.47 -4.88
N ARG A 258 -9.40 -9.32 -4.73
CA ARG A 258 -9.07 -8.43 -5.85
C ARG A 258 -7.85 -8.87 -6.64
N GLN A 259 -6.91 -9.57 -5.99
CA GLN A 259 -5.67 -10.02 -6.61
C GLN A 259 -5.52 -11.53 -6.45
N VAL A 260 -5.50 -12.24 -7.56
CA VAL A 260 -5.17 -13.67 -7.65
C VAL A 260 -4.49 -13.86 -9.01
N PHE A 261 -3.17 -13.75 -9.05
CA PHE A 261 -2.44 -13.83 -10.31
C PHE A 261 -1.07 -14.46 -10.14
N MET A 262 -0.52 -14.94 -11.25
CA MET A 262 0.85 -15.40 -11.37
C MET A 262 1.62 -14.59 -12.41
N THR A 263 2.94 -14.61 -12.28
CA THR A 263 3.86 -13.97 -13.21
C THR A 263 4.97 -14.92 -13.60
N ALA A 264 5.42 -14.85 -14.86
CA ALA A 264 6.60 -15.54 -15.36
C ALA A 264 7.37 -14.61 -16.30
N GLY A 265 8.70 -14.56 -16.17
CA GLY A 265 9.50 -13.68 -17.03
C GLY A 265 10.98 -13.69 -16.74
N THR A 266 11.72 -12.93 -17.54
CA THR A 266 13.15 -12.67 -17.36
C THR A 266 13.43 -11.18 -17.43
N ASP A 267 14.63 -10.75 -17.06
CA ASP A 267 15.01 -9.33 -17.17
C ASP A 267 15.11 -8.87 -18.63
N GLU A 268 15.45 -9.79 -19.53
CA GLU A 268 15.63 -9.50 -20.96
C GLU A 268 14.33 -9.53 -21.75
N LEU A 269 13.46 -10.51 -21.44
CA LEU A 269 12.23 -10.74 -22.21
C LEU A 269 11.00 -10.05 -21.60
N GLY A 270 11.12 -9.51 -20.38
CA GLY A 270 9.98 -8.97 -19.67
C GLY A 270 9.16 -10.03 -18.94
N THR A 271 7.91 -9.70 -18.59
CA THR A 271 7.08 -10.52 -17.71
C THR A 271 5.68 -10.68 -18.30
N VAL A 272 5.17 -11.90 -18.26
CA VAL A 272 3.76 -12.20 -18.52
C VAL A 272 3.06 -12.35 -17.16
N LYS A 273 1.92 -11.67 -17.00
CA LYS A 273 1.00 -11.76 -15.86
C LYS A 273 -0.27 -12.45 -16.30
N LEU A 274 -0.74 -13.43 -15.52
CA LEU A 274 -1.97 -14.19 -15.78
C LEU A 274 -2.80 -14.25 -14.50
N GLY A 275 -4.05 -13.86 -14.57
CA GLY A 275 -5.00 -13.90 -13.44
C GLY A 275 -5.68 -12.56 -13.21
N ARG A 276 -6.27 -12.37 -12.04
CA ARG A 276 -6.99 -11.14 -11.65
C ARG A 276 -6.02 -10.17 -10.99
N ASP A 277 -5.96 -8.95 -11.50
CA ASP A 277 -5.20 -7.83 -10.93
C ASP A 277 -5.82 -6.51 -11.39
N ILE A 278 -5.35 -5.40 -10.84
CA ILE A 278 -5.73 -4.07 -11.32
C ILE A 278 -5.46 -3.96 -12.82
N ALA A 279 -6.40 -3.39 -13.56
CA ALA A 279 -6.30 -3.20 -15.01
C ALA A 279 -5.24 -2.14 -15.36
N LEU A 280 -5.00 -1.89 -16.64
CA LEU A 280 -3.97 -0.93 -17.08
C LEU A 280 -4.50 0.49 -17.21
N PHE A 281 -5.67 0.68 -17.85
CA PHE A 281 -6.31 1.99 -18.05
C PHE A 281 -6.72 2.60 -16.71
N ALA A 282 -6.42 3.87 -16.49
CA ALA A 282 -6.72 4.66 -15.29
C ALA A 282 -6.06 4.14 -13.98
N SER A 283 -5.25 3.08 -14.02
CA SER A 283 -4.65 2.51 -12.80
C SER A 283 -3.66 3.47 -12.12
N ASP A 284 -2.85 4.20 -12.88
CA ASP A 284 -1.94 5.19 -12.30
C ASP A 284 -2.69 6.41 -11.72
N ALA A 285 -3.88 6.74 -12.22
CA ALA A 285 -4.72 7.80 -11.68
C ALA A 285 -5.15 7.47 -10.24
N ILE A 286 -5.81 6.33 -10.02
CA ILE A 286 -6.28 5.92 -8.69
C ILE A 286 -5.12 5.66 -7.73
N LEU A 287 -4.00 5.07 -8.19
CA LEU A 287 -2.84 4.77 -7.34
C LEU A 287 -2.05 6.01 -6.90
N ASN A 288 -2.26 7.17 -7.53
CA ASN A 288 -1.65 8.45 -7.16
C ASN A 288 -2.64 9.43 -6.54
N ASP A 289 -3.90 9.07 -6.42
CA ASP A 289 -4.92 9.88 -5.76
C ASP A 289 -4.69 9.97 -4.24
N ALA A 290 -4.84 11.14 -3.67
CA ALA A 290 -4.73 11.36 -2.23
C ALA A 290 -5.74 10.53 -1.45
N THR A 291 -6.97 10.44 -1.95
CA THR A 291 -8.07 9.72 -1.29
C THR A 291 -7.91 8.20 -1.29
N LEU A 292 -6.88 7.66 -1.95
CA LEU A 292 -6.55 6.22 -1.87
C LEU A 292 -6.34 5.76 -0.43
N LEU A 293 -5.79 6.62 0.42
CA LEU A 293 -5.49 6.34 1.83
C LEU A 293 -6.46 7.05 2.79
N SER A 294 -7.58 7.55 2.28
CA SER A 294 -8.62 8.24 3.03
C SER A 294 -10.00 7.93 2.46
N VAL A 295 -10.97 8.82 2.55
CA VAL A 295 -12.37 8.56 2.25
C VAL A 295 -12.83 9.21 0.95
N GLY A 296 -12.52 10.48 0.73
CA GLY A 296 -13.08 11.27 -0.38
C GLY A 296 -14.61 11.34 -0.31
N SER A 297 -15.29 11.15 -1.43
CA SER A 297 -16.74 11.02 -1.47
C SER A 297 -17.17 9.69 -0.82
N THR A 298 -18.18 9.75 0.02
CA THR A 298 -18.71 8.55 0.69
C THR A 298 -19.51 7.65 -0.25
N GLY A 299 -20.06 8.22 -1.31
CA GLY A 299 -21.08 7.59 -2.13
C GLY A 299 -22.43 7.45 -1.44
N SER A 300 -22.46 7.02 -0.20
CA SER A 300 -23.62 7.04 0.69
C SER A 300 -23.20 6.71 2.12
N ASN A 301 -23.52 7.58 3.08
CA ASN A 301 -23.36 7.28 4.52
C ASN A 301 -24.60 6.59 5.11
N ALA A 302 -25.77 6.77 4.49
CA ALA A 302 -27.00 6.15 4.93
C ALA A 302 -26.98 4.62 4.74
N ASN A 303 -26.32 4.17 3.70
CA ASN A 303 -26.06 2.76 3.39
C ASN A 303 -24.64 2.60 2.83
N PRO A 304 -23.62 2.68 3.69
CA PRO A 304 -22.24 2.70 3.23
C PRO A 304 -21.84 1.37 2.62
N ALA A 305 -21.33 1.38 1.39
CA ALA A 305 -20.68 0.22 0.78
C ALA A 305 -19.41 -0.16 1.55
N ASN A 306 -18.80 -1.30 1.22
CA ASN A 306 -17.58 -1.80 1.86
C ASN A 306 -16.40 -0.82 1.73
N THR A 307 -16.42 0.03 0.70
CA THR A 307 -15.45 1.12 0.50
C THR A 307 -16.19 2.43 0.22
N SER A 308 -15.51 3.57 0.41
CA SER A 308 -15.96 4.85 -0.13
C SER A 308 -15.68 4.92 -1.64
N LEU A 309 -16.17 5.95 -2.31
CA LEU A 309 -15.83 6.21 -3.71
C LEU A 309 -14.48 6.92 -3.87
N GLY A 310 -13.94 7.52 -2.81
CA GLY A 310 -12.74 8.35 -2.97
C GLY A 310 -13.02 9.47 -3.96
N ARG A 311 -12.30 9.45 -5.09
CA ARG A 311 -12.51 10.33 -6.24
C ARG A 311 -12.97 9.58 -7.49
N ILE A 312 -13.37 8.34 -7.37
CA ILE A 312 -13.96 7.58 -8.49
C ILE A 312 -15.16 8.35 -9.04
N GLY A 313 -15.18 8.56 -10.35
CA GLY A 313 -16.21 9.35 -11.02
C GLY A 313 -16.02 10.87 -10.93
N VAL A 314 -14.91 11.33 -10.34
CA VAL A 314 -14.59 12.74 -10.16
C VAL A 314 -13.12 13.01 -10.52
N GLY A 315 -12.83 13.04 -11.80
CA GLY A 315 -11.50 13.27 -12.33
C GLY A 315 -10.82 12.04 -12.93
N TYR A 316 -11.29 10.84 -12.60
CA TYR A 316 -10.92 9.58 -13.26
C TYR A 316 -12.04 8.56 -13.19
N VAL A 317 -11.99 7.56 -14.07
CA VAL A 317 -12.89 6.41 -14.10
C VAL A 317 -12.25 5.27 -13.32
N TYR A 318 -13.03 4.49 -12.58
CA TYR A 318 -12.53 3.32 -11.85
C TYR A 318 -11.91 2.29 -12.80
N THR A 319 -10.64 1.96 -12.56
CA THR A 319 -9.85 1.05 -13.40
C THR A 319 -10.29 -0.41 -13.35
N ASP A 320 -10.90 -0.81 -12.23
CA ASP A 320 -11.36 -2.16 -11.88
C ASP A 320 -10.25 -3.22 -11.72
N TRP A 321 -10.61 -4.38 -11.18
CA TRP A 321 -9.76 -5.54 -10.95
C TRP A 321 -10.24 -6.67 -11.85
N LEU A 322 -9.50 -6.93 -12.93
CA LEU A 322 -9.95 -7.76 -14.03
C LEU A 322 -9.11 -9.02 -14.21
N PRO A 323 -9.73 -10.18 -14.53
CA PRO A 323 -9.01 -11.30 -15.11
C PRO A 323 -8.31 -10.85 -16.40
N GLN A 324 -7.00 -11.13 -16.51
CA GLN A 324 -6.16 -10.60 -17.58
C GLN A 324 -5.01 -11.52 -17.95
N ILE A 325 -4.57 -11.39 -19.20
CA ILE A 325 -3.27 -11.84 -19.67
C ILE A 325 -2.54 -10.60 -20.14
N THR A 326 -1.50 -10.19 -19.42
CA THR A 326 -0.79 -8.93 -19.65
C THR A 326 0.69 -9.18 -19.82
N TYR A 327 1.27 -8.71 -20.90
CA TYR A 327 2.71 -8.62 -21.09
C TYR A 327 3.23 -7.29 -20.59
N ILE A 328 4.35 -7.30 -19.87
CA ILE A 328 5.06 -6.14 -19.32
C ILE A 328 6.49 -6.20 -19.85
N SER A 329 6.89 -5.20 -20.62
CA SER A 329 8.24 -5.14 -21.20
C SER A 329 9.33 -4.97 -20.13
N PRO A 330 10.57 -5.29 -20.43
CA PRO A 330 11.72 -4.79 -19.67
C PRO A 330 11.69 -3.25 -19.59
N LYS A 331 12.30 -2.72 -18.54
CA LYS A 331 12.44 -1.27 -18.39
C LYS A 331 13.65 -0.79 -19.19
N TRP A 332 13.45 0.12 -20.14
CA TRP A 332 14.50 0.68 -20.98
C TRP A 332 14.61 2.19 -20.78
N LYS A 333 15.72 2.66 -20.23
CA LYS A 333 15.99 4.10 -19.96
C LYS A 333 14.85 4.81 -19.24
N GLY A 334 14.17 4.12 -18.30
CA GLY A 334 13.01 4.65 -17.57
C GLY A 334 11.66 4.33 -18.19
N PHE A 335 11.59 3.98 -19.48
CA PHE A 335 10.35 3.59 -20.15
C PHE A 335 10.00 2.12 -19.91
N GLN A 336 8.72 1.85 -19.76
CA GLN A 336 8.15 0.51 -19.68
C GLN A 336 6.79 0.49 -20.39
N ALA A 337 6.55 -0.51 -21.21
CA ALA A 337 5.27 -0.72 -21.89
C ALA A 337 4.57 -1.96 -21.33
N SER A 338 3.23 -1.91 -21.30
CA SER A 338 2.39 -3.05 -20.96
C SER A 338 1.24 -3.13 -21.94
N VAL A 339 0.87 -4.32 -22.35
CA VAL A 339 -0.31 -4.58 -23.18
C VAL A 339 -0.96 -5.86 -22.71
N GLY A 340 -2.28 -5.88 -22.68
CA GLY A 340 -3.01 -7.05 -22.19
C GLY A 340 -4.41 -7.14 -22.75
N VAL A 341 -4.91 -8.37 -22.72
CA VAL A 341 -6.30 -8.70 -22.95
C VAL A 341 -6.96 -9.00 -21.61
N MET A 342 -8.13 -8.38 -21.38
CA MET A 342 -8.91 -8.48 -20.16
C MET A 342 -10.26 -9.11 -20.45
N THR A 343 -10.87 -9.70 -19.42
CA THR A 343 -12.28 -10.08 -19.46
C THR A 343 -13.10 -8.85 -19.83
N PRO A 344 -13.98 -8.93 -20.82
CA PRO A 344 -14.86 -7.83 -21.18
C PRO A 344 -15.86 -7.55 -20.06
N LEU A 345 -16.27 -6.28 -19.96
CA LEU A 345 -17.28 -5.80 -19.02
C LEU A 345 -18.55 -5.37 -19.76
N ASP A 346 -19.67 -5.48 -19.06
CA ASP A 346 -20.97 -5.06 -19.57
C ASP A 346 -21.12 -3.53 -19.57
N GLU A 347 -21.85 -3.00 -20.56
CA GLU A 347 -22.46 -1.67 -20.40
C GLU A 347 -23.46 -1.73 -19.24
N PHE A 348 -23.40 -0.74 -18.36
CA PHE A 348 -24.17 -0.70 -17.15
C PHE A 348 -24.98 0.61 -17.03
N ASN A 349 -26.28 0.48 -16.79
CA ASN A 349 -27.17 1.60 -16.55
C ASN A 349 -27.09 2.04 -15.08
N PHE A 350 -26.04 2.74 -14.73
CA PHE A 350 -25.78 3.23 -13.36
C PHE A 350 -26.79 4.32 -12.95
N ALA A 351 -27.16 5.17 -13.88
CA ALA A 351 -28.16 6.22 -13.68
C ALA A 351 -29.55 5.68 -13.35
N GLY A 352 -29.83 4.40 -13.68
CA GLY A 352 -31.15 3.81 -13.47
C GLY A 352 -32.20 4.31 -14.46
N GLY A 353 -33.46 3.96 -14.22
CA GLY A 353 -34.59 4.46 -15.00
C GLY A 353 -34.59 4.06 -16.50
N GLY A 354 -33.67 3.18 -16.92
CA GLY A 354 -33.55 2.81 -18.33
C GLY A 354 -32.88 3.90 -19.19
N LEU A 355 -32.16 4.84 -18.59
CA LEU A 355 -31.55 5.97 -19.29
C LEU A 355 -30.34 5.57 -20.13
N SER A 356 -29.76 4.40 -19.86
CA SER A 356 -28.60 3.87 -20.57
C SER A 356 -28.87 2.46 -21.06
N ALA A 357 -28.20 2.05 -22.16
CA ALA A 357 -28.22 0.68 -22.62
C ALA A 357 -27.40 -0.23 -21.69
N THR A 358 -27.70 -1.52 -21.76
CA THR A 358 -26.96 -2.58 -21.07
C THR A 358 -26.53 -3.66 -22.06
N THR A 359 -25.53 -4.45 -21.69
CA THR A 359 -25.16 -5.64 -22.46
C THR A 359 -24.67 -6.74 -21.52
N THR A 360 -24.83 -7.99 -21.94
CA THR A 360 -24.38 -9.17 -21.17
C THR A 360 -23.66 -10.18 -22.05
N GLN A 361 -23.32 -9.80 -23.28
CA GLN A 361 -22.72 -10.72 -24.26
C GLN A 361 -21.50 -10.09 -24.93
N HIS A 362 -20.42 -10.86 -24.97
CA HIS A 362 -19.14 -10.41 -25.55
C HIS A 362 -18.49 -11.57 -26.33
N SER A 363 -18.15 -11.33 -27.59
CA SER A 363 -17.40 -12.28 -28.43
C SER A 363 -15.91 -11.94 -28.52
N SER A 364 -15.51 -10.76 -28.09
CA SER A 364 -14.12 -10.30 -28.09
C SER A 364 -13.71 -9.78 -26.73
N PRO A 365 -12.44 -9.97 -26.34
CA PRO A 365 -11.93 -9.44 -25.09
C PRO A 365 -11.80 -7.92 -25.14
N MET A 366 -11.64 -7.31 -23.97
CA MET A 366 -11.18 -5.93 -23.82
C MET A 366 -9.67 -5.87 -24.03
N LEU A 367 -9.21 -4.92 -24.82
CA LEU A 367 -7.79 -4.63 -25.03
C LEU A 367 -7.39 -3.38 -24.26
N GLN A 368 -6.31 -3.47 -23.50
CA GLN A 368 -5.72 -2.30 -22.83
C GLN A 368 -4.21 -2.26 -23.04
N GLY A 369 -3.65 -1.05 -23.09
CA GLY A 369 -2.22 -0.84 -23.12
C GLY A 369 -1.81 0.37 -22.30
N LYS A 370 -0.58 0.36 -21.81
CA LYS A 370 0.00 1.43 -20.99
C LYS A 370 1.47 1.59 -21.25
N VAL A 371 1.94 2.83 -21.32
CA VAL A 371 3.35 3.18 -21.30
C VAL A 371 3.63 4.05 -20.08
N THR A 372 4.71 3.79 -19.38
CA THR A 372 5.17 4.59 -18.26
C THR A 372 6.60 5.03 -18.46
N TYR A 373 6.97 6.16 -17.90
CA TYR A 373 8.33 6.65 -17.79
C TYR A 373 8.62 7.02 -16.34
N ASP A 374 9.68 6.48 -15.77
CA ASP A 374 10.20 6.86 -14.45
C ASP A 374 11.64 7.36 -14.60
N GLY A 375 11.88 8.59 -14.17
CA GLY A 375 13.20 9.22 -14.30
C GLY A 375 13.32 10.49 -13.49
N ASN A 376 14.41 11.23 -13.74
CA ASN A 376 14.62 12.56 -13.19
C ASN A 376 14.67 13.56 -14.32
N ILE A 377 13.77 14.55 -14.29
CA ILE A 377 13.71 15.62 -15.30
C ILE A 377 13.81 16.97 -14.57
N ALA A 378 14.80 17.77 -14.92
CA ALA A 378 15.03 19.11 -14.36
C ALA A 378 15.07 19.13 -12.80
N GLY A 379 15.62 18.06 -12.18
CA GLY A 379 15.72 17.94 -10.73
C GLY A 379 14.42 17.47 -10.03
N PHE A 380 13.38 17.10 -10.79
CA PHE A 380 12.19 16.44 -10.29
C PHE A 380 12.26 14.95 -10.54
N THR A 381 11.99 14.15 -9.52
CA THR A 381 11.62 12.74 -9.72
C THR A 381 10.28 12.72 -10.43
N THR A 382 10.26 12.17 -11.61
CA THR A 382 9.13 12.23 -12.54
C THR A 382 8.63 10.84 -12.86
N ARG A 383 7.33 10.62 -12.72
CA ARG A 383 6.61 9.50 -13.32
C ARG A 383 5.61 10.08 -14.32
N PHE A 384 5.71 9.66 -15.56
CA PHE A 384 4.73 9.94 -16.62
C PHE A 384 4.05 8.63 -17.02
N TRP A 385 2.77 8.69 -17.39
CA TRP A 385 2.03 7.54 -17.93
C TRP A 385 1.03 7.97 -18.98
N SER A 386 0.72 7.06 -19.86
CA SER A 386 -0.39 7.14 -20.79
C SER A 386 -0.93 5.73 -21.03
N SER A 387 -2.24 5.58 -21.08
CA SER A 387 -2.89 4.30 -21.33
C SER A 387 -4.07 4.43 -22.28
N PHE A 388 -4.49 3.28 -22.83
CA PHE A 388 -5.68 3.19 -23.68
C PHE A 388 -6.50 1.97 -23.35
N LEU A 389 -7.78 2.02 -23.77
CA LEU A 389 -8.74 0.94 -23.63
C LEU A 389 -9.60 0.88 -24.90
N VAL A 390 -9.85 -0.35 -25.39
CA VAL A 390 -10.79 -0.62 -26.49
C VAL A 390 -11.60 -1.86 -26.17
N GLN A 391 -12.93 -1.77 -26.30
CA GLN A 391 -13.84 -2.91 -26.17
C GLN A 391 -15.02 -2.77 -27.12
N HIS A 392 -15.41 -3.88 -27.76
CA HIS A 392 -16.63 -3.93 -28.55
C HIS A 392 -17.79 -4.42 -27.68
N GLN A 393 -18.82 -3.58 -27.53
CA GLN A 393 -20.08 -3.90 -26.85
C GLN A 393 -21.07 -4.45 -27.85
N GLN A 394 -21.61 -5.66 -27.61
CA GLN A 394 -22.52 -6.36 -28.50
C GLN A 394 -23.91 -6.47 -27.90
N ASN A 395 -24.91 -6.58 -28.76
CA ASN A 395 -26.30 -6.86 -28.36
C ASN A 395 -26.79 -5.89 -27.26
N LEU A 396 -26.57 -4.60 -27.49
CA LEU A 396 -27.04 -3.55 -26.60
C LEU A 396 -28.55 -3.65 -26.44
N THR A 397 -29.04 -3.63 -25.22
CA THR A 397 -30.46 -3.72 -24.86
C THR A 397 -30.89 -2.54 -24.01
N SER A 398 -32.13 -2.12 -24.21
CA SER A 398 -32.81 -1.08 -23.41
C SER A 398 -34.30 -1.19 -23.64
N ALA A 399 -35.11 -0.40 -22.95
CA ALA A 399 -36.54 -0.29 -23.25
C ALA A 399 -36.79 0.18 -24.70
N THR A 400 -35.92 1.04 -25.24
CA THR A 400 -36.01 1.55 -26.61
C THR A 400 -35.53 0.54 -27.65
N LEU A 401 -34.45 -0.18 -27.40
CA LEU A 401 -33.85 -1.14 -28.34
C LEU A 401 -34.53 -2.50 -28.30
N GLY A 402 -35.17 -2.86 -27.19
CA GLY A 402 -35.70 -4.18 -26.92
C GLY A 402 -34.63 -5.23 -26.58
N SER A 403 -35.07 -6.39 -26.10
CA SER A 403 -34.20 -7.46 -25.60
C SER A 403 -33.51 -8.30 -26.69
N SER A 404 -33.98 -8.20 -27.95
CA SER A 404 -33.44 -8.94 -29.09
C SER A 404 -32.60 -8.08 -30.05
N SER A 405 -32.20 -6.91 -29.62
CA SER A 405 -31.36 -6.01 -30.42
C SER A 405 -30.01 -6.65 -30.72
N ARG A 406 -29.57 -6.51 -31.97
CA ARG A 406 -28.21 -6.88 -32.42
C ARG A 406 -27.30 -5.66 -32.56
N LYS A 407 -27.72 -4.52 -32.08
CA LYS A 407 -26.92 -3.30 -32.12
C LYS A 407 -25.68 -3.45 -31.26
N GLY A 408 -24.54 -2.99 -31.77
CA GLY A 408 -23.28 -2.96 -31.04
C GLY A 408 -22.57 -1.64 -31.28
N THR A 409 -21.60 -1.37 -30.45
CA THR A 409 -20.72 -0.20 -30.55
C THR A 409 -19.35 -0.51 -30.01
N THR A 410 -18.31 0.20 -30.51
CA THR A 410 -16.96 0.06 -29.97
C THR A 410 -16.66 1.24 -29.05
N VAL A 411 -16.29 0.91 -27.82
CA VAL A 411 -15.83 1.88 -26.82
C VAL A 411 -14.33 2.07 -26.98
N GLU A 412 -13.90 3.32 -26.89
CA GLU A 412 -12.50 3.72 -27.02
C GLU A 412 -12.19 4.79 -25.98
N ALA A 413 -11.07 4.65 -25.27
CA ALA A 413 -10.63 5.62 -24.28
C ALA A 413 -9.10 5.74 -24.23
N GLY A 414 -8.63 6.88 -23.80
CA GLY A 414 -7.22 7.16 -23.55
C GLY A 414 -7.02 8.07 -22.35
N ASP A 415 -5.86 7.93 -21.71
CA ASP A 415 -5.48 8.79 -20.59
C ASP A 415 -4.01 9.22 -20.66
N VAL A 416 -3.70 10.25 -19.90
CA VAL A 416 -2.35 10.75 -19.69
C VAL A 416 -2.23 11.34 -18.29
N GLY A 417 -1.08 11.14 -17.65
CA GLY A 417 -0.83 11.74 -16.36
C GLY A 417 0.64 11.89 -16.04
N VAL A 418 0.92 12.73 -15.07
CA VAL A 418 2.27 13.00 -14.57
C VAL A 418 2.27 13.17 -13.06
N LYS A 419 3.26 12.59 -12.41
CA LYS A 419 3.60 12.84 -11.03
C LYS A 419 5.01 13.42 -10.94
N LEU A 420 5.15 14.50 -10.23
CA LEU A 420 6.41 15.23 -10.01
C LEU A 420 6.69 15.30 -8.50
N SER A 421 7.92 15.01 -8.09
CA SER A 421 8.32 15.15 -6.68
C SER A 421 9.68 15.82 -6.58
N ARG A 422 9.79 16.82 -5.70
CA ARG A 422 11.07 17.49 -5.39
C ARG A 422 11.08 17.97 -3.95
N GLY A 423 12.00 17.40 -3.15
CA GLY A 423 12.07 17.72 -1.72
C GLY A 423 10.76 17.39 -1.00
N PRO A 424 10.13 18.35 -0.30
CA PRO A 424 8.87 18.12 0.40
C PRO A 424 7.64 18.19 -0.50
N PHE A 425 7.77 18.64 -1.74
CA PHE A 425 6.68 18.86 -2.70
C PHE A 425 6.41 17.60 -3.53
N GLU A 426 5.13 17.27 -3.73
CA GLU A 426 4.63 16.30 -4.69
C GLU A 426 3.42 16.88 -5.41
N GLY A 427 3.37 16.76 -6.74
CA GLY A 427 2.26 17.17 -7.58
C GLY A 427 1.83 16.06 -8.52
N VAL A 428 0.55 15.97 -8.80
CA VAL A 428 -0.05 15.04 -9.76
C VAL A 428 -1.00 15.83 -10.67
N ALA A 429 -0.96 15.52 -11.97
CA ALA A 429 -1.95 15.97 -12.94
C ALA A 429 -2.33 14.80 -13.85
N TYR A 430 -3.61 14.67 -14.12
CA TYR A 430 -4.18 13.57 -14.90
C TYR A 430 -5.33 14.07 -15.77
N TYR A 431 -5.50 13.47 -16.94
CA TYR A 431 -6.61 13.71 -17.87
C TYR A 431 -6.98 12.41 -18.57
N TYR A 432 -8.28 12.19 -18.80
CA TYR A 432 -8.80 11.13 -19.65
C TYR A 432 -9.87 11.65 -20.61
N TYR A 433 -10.03 10.93 -21.72
CA TYR A 433 -11.13 11.09 -22.67
C TYR A 433 -11.59 9.73 -23.17
N GLY A 434 -12.90 9.55 -23.35
CA GLY A 434 -13.46 8.32 -23.89
C GLY A 434 -14.78 8.55 -24.65
N SER A 435 -15.07 7.64 -25.57
CA SER A 435 -16.32 7.55 -26.30
C SER A 435 -16.98 6.21 -25.99
N GLY A 436 -18.09 6.23 -25.26
CA GLY A 436 -18.75 5.07 -24.71
C GLY A 436 -18.21 4.63 -23.33
N LEU A 437 -17.25 5.35 -22.75
CA LEU A 437 -16.57 4.95 -21.53
C LEU A 437 -17.42 5.11 -20.25
N GLY A 438 -18.21 6.20 -20.17
CA GLY A 438 -18.84 6.61 -18.92
C GLY A 438 -17.94 7.45 -18.02
N THR A 439 -18.34 7.70 -16.77
CA THR A 439 -17.61 8.60 -15.86
C THR A 439 -17.21 7.98 -14.53
N THR A 440 -17.94 6.99 -14.02
CA THR A 440 -17.74 6.42 -12.66
C THR A 440 -17.01 5.09 -12.73
N GLY A 441 -17.64 4.05 -13.24
CA GLY A 441 -16.99 2.77 -13.56
C GLY A 441 -16.78 2.64 -15.07
N LEU A 442 -15.97 1.68 -15.49
CA LEU A 442 -15.83 1.37 -16.91
C LEU A 442 -17.20 0.98 -17.48
N PHE A 443 -17.64 1.69 -18.52
CA PHE A 443 -18.90 1.48 -19.24
C PHE A 443 -20.18 1.81 -18.43
N PHE A 444 -20.04 2.59 -17.34
CA PHE A 444 -21.17 3.07 -16.58
C PHE A 444 -21.78 4.29 -17.29
N ASP A 445 -23.00 4.10 -17.83
CA ASP A 445 -23.72 5.12 -18.60
C ASP A 445 -22.97 5.61 -19.86
N GLY A 446 -22.05 4.81 -20.41
CA GLY A 446 -21.29 5.16 -21.60
C GLY A 446 -22.13 5.15 -22.88
N VAL A 447 -23.24 4.42 -22.91
CA VAL A 447 -24.10 4.27 -24.09
C VAL A 447 -25.54 4.62 -23.74
N SER A 448 -26.17 5.50 -24.54
CA SER A 448 -27.55 5.93 -24.33
C SER A 448 -28.56 4.79 -24.56
N ALA A 449 -29.81 4.97 -24.13
CA ALA A 449 -30.89 4.01 -24.34
C ALA A 449 -31.14 3.66 -25.82
N GLU A 450 -30.77 4.57 -26.76
CA GLU A 450 -30.84 4.37 -28.20
C GLU A 450 -29.60 3.63 -28.75
N GLY A 451 -28.64 3.26 -27.87
CA GLY A 451 -27.42 2.57 -28.26
C GLY A 451 -26.42 3.45 -28.99
N ARG A 452 -26.36 4.74 -28.65
CA ARG A 452 -25.38 5.70 -29.15
C ARG A 452 -24.35 6.02 -28.06
N LYS A 453 -23.06 6.14 -28.45
CA LYS A 453 -22.00 6.46 -27.50
C LYS A 453 -22.17 7.88 -26.95
N ARG A 454 -22.01 8.03 -25.64
CA ARG A 454 -21.75 9.29 -24.96
C ARG A 454 -20.26 9.51 -24.87
N ASN A 455 -19.80 10.73 -25.09
CA ASN A 455 -18.43 11.10 -24.81
C ASN A 455 -18.28 11.47 -23.34
N SER A 456 -17.14 11.15 -22.76
CA SER A 456 -16.79 11.55 -21.41
C SER A 456 -15.33 11.99 -21.34
N GLU A 457 -15.07 12.90 -20.43
CA GLU A 457 -13.71 13.35 -20.12
C GLU A 457 -13.61 13.72 -18.65
N GLY A 458 -12.40 13.76 -18.14
CA GLY A 458 -12.16 14.24 -16.79
C GLY A 458 -10.69 14.49 -16.52
N TYR A 459 -10.46 15.23 -15.47
CA TYR A 459 -9.11 15.53 -14.99
C TYR A 459 -9.10 15.71 -13.49
N TYR A 460 -7.94 15.48 -12.89
CA TYR A 460 -7.67 15.98 -11.56
C TYR A 460 -6.25 16.55 -11.46
N VAL A 461 -6.12 17.51 -10.55
CA VAL A 461 -4.84 18.08 -10.13
C VAL A 461 -4.71 17.96 -8.62
N GLN A 462 -3.51 17.65 -8.17
CA GLN A 462 -3.24 17.42 -6.76
C GLN A 462 -1.88 17.98 -6.40
N ALA A 463 -1.79 18.61 -5.24
CA ALA A 463 -0.54 19.04 -4.65
C ALA A 463 -0.45 18.55 -3.21
N ALA A 464 0.72 18.04 -2.84
CA ALA A 464 1.02 17.63 -1.48
C ALA A 464 2.32 18.28 -1.02
N TYR A 465 2.38 18.65 0.26
CA TYR A 465 3.54 19.25 0.86
C TYR A 465 3.82 18.68 2.25
N LYS A 466 5.04 18.23 2.48
CA LYS A 466 5.50 17.77 3.80
C LYS A 466 5.94 18.98 4.62
N ILE A 467 5.07 19.47 5.50
CA ILE A 467 5.36 20.61 6.41
C ILE A 467 6.43 20.19 7.43
N LEU A 468 6.31 18.96 7.94
CA LEU A 468 7.26 18.33 8.86
C LEU A 468 7.59 16.92 8.35
N PRO A 469 8.67 16.27 8.81
CA PRO A 469 9.01 14.90 8.38
C PRO A 469 7.86 13.89 8.50
N ARG A 470 6.95 14.10 9.47
CA ARG A 470 5.79 13.23 9.75
C ARG A 470 4.45 13.85 9.41
N LEU A 471 4.39 15.11 8.97
CA LEU A 471 3.16 15.84 8.68
C LEU A 471 3.10 16.25 7.21
N LYS A 472 2.13 15.71 6.49
CA LYS A 472 1.84 16.04 5.09
C LYS A 472 0.44 16.62 4.96
N ILE A 473 0.31 17.71 4.21
CA ILE A 473 -0.97 18.28 3.76
C ILE A 473 -1.15 18.00 2.27
N VAL A 474 -2.40 17.84 1.87
CA VAL A 474 -2.77 17.59 0.47
C VAL A 474 -3.98 18.42 0.12
N GLY A 475 -3.95 19.01 -1.08
CA GLY A 475 -5.11 19.60 -1.74
C GLY A 475 -5.29 18.98 -3.11
N SER A 476 -6.53 18.67 -3.48
CA SER A 476 -6.84 18.05 -4.77
C SER A 476 -8.16 18.55 -5.31
N TYR A 477 -8.23 18.77 -6.63
CA TYR A 477 -9.44 19.16 -7.36
C TYR A 477 -9.62 18.27 -8.57
N GLY A 478 -10.84 17.85 -8.88
CA GLY A 478 -11.13 17.04 -10.04
C GLY A 478 -12.53 17.21 -10.56
N VAL A 479 -12.69 16.86 -11.84
CA VAL A 479 -13.92 16.99 -12.62
C VAL A 479 -14.04 15.81 -13.56
N SER A 480 -15.25 15.27 -13.69
CA SER A 480 -15.65 14.35 -14.77
C SER A 480 -16.90 14.87 -15.44
N ASN A 481 -16.91 14.92 -16.77
CA ASN A 481 -18.03 15.34 -17.59
C ASN A 481 -18.56 14.17 -18.41
N LEU A 482 -19.87 14.06 -18.52
CA LEU A 482 -20.57 13.15 -19.41
C LEU A 482 -21.43 13.98 -20.39
N TYR A 483 -21.17 13.82 -21.68
CA TYR A 483 -21.91 14.52 -22.72
C TYR A 483 -23.04 13.63 -23.24
N GLN A 484 -24.17 14.25 -23.55
CA GLN A 484 -25.29 13.52 -24.19
C GLN A 484 -24.87 12.96 -25.56
N ALA A 485 -25.39 11.79 -25.88
CA ALA A 485 -25.21 11.21 -27.20
C ALA A 485 -25.90 12.06 -28.30
N PRO A 486 -25.47 12.00 -29.55
CA PRO A 486 -26.12 12.74 -30.62
C PRO A 486 -27.63 12.49 -30.67
N GLY A 487 -28.44 13.55 -30.53
CA GLY A 487 -29.89 13.47 -30.53
C GLY A 487 -30.53 12.95 -29.24
N GLU A 488 -29.77 12.80 -28.19
CA GLU A 488 -30.28 12.52 -26.84
C GLU A 488 -30.75 13.83 -26.18
N ASP A 489 -31.91 13.77 -25.52
CA ASP A 489 -32.41 14.85 -24.67
C ASP A 489 -32.82 14.27 -23.30
N ASN A 490 -31.87 14.24 -22.38
CA ASN A 490 -32.04 13.67 -21.07
C ASN A 490 -31.61 14.65 -19.97
N PRO A 491 -32.51 15.53 -19.54
CA PRO A 491 -32.16 16.58 -18.59
C PRO A 491 -31.84 16.07 -17.17
N SER A 492 -32.21 14.85 -16.80
CA SER A 492 -31.90 14.28 -15.48
C SER A 492 -30.52 13.65 -15.40
N MET A 493 -29.92 13.28 -16.57
CA MET A 493 -28.61 12.63 -16.62
C MET A 493 -27.51 13.57 -16.12
N VAL A 494 -26.55 13.00 -15.40
CA VAL A 494 -25.36 13.72 -14.96
C VAL A 494 -24.61 14.30 -16.16
N ARG A 495 -24.32 15.57 -16.07
CA ARG A 495 -23.47 16.32 -16.99
C ARG A 495 -22.06 16.44 -16.44
N ARG A 496 -21.94 16.62 -15.11
CA ARG A 496 -20.68 16.92 -14.44
C ARG A 496 -20.69 16.42 -13.01
N ASN A 497 -19.61 15.75 -12.63
CA ASN A 497 -19.24 15.51 -11.24
C ASN A 497 -17.96 16.30 -10.94
N GLN A 498 -17.88 16.98 -9.80
CA GLN A 498 -16.68 17.68 -9.37
C GLN A 498 -16.46 17.51 -7.87
N SER A 499 -15.20 17.65 -7.42
CA SER A 499 -14.88 17.55 -6.00
C SER A 499 -13.58 18.29 -5.67
N GLU A 500 -13.59 18.91 -4.50
CA GLU A 500 -12.45 19.49 -3.82
C GLU A 500 -12.14 18.66 -2.57
N VAL A 501 -10.87 18.31 -2.39
CA VAL A 501 -10.43 17.52 -1.25
C VAL A 501 -9.26 18.21 -0.57
N GLY A 502 -9.36 18.40 0.73
CA GLY A 502 -8.26 18.84 1.60
C GLY A 502 -7.99 17.78 2.67
N ALA A 503 -6.73 17.33 2.79
CA ALA A 503 -6.39 16.28 3.74
C ALA A 503 -5.09 16.56 4.50
N ILE A 504 -5.02 16.03 5.71
CA ILE A 504 -3.85 16.07 6.58
C ILE A 504 -3.50 14.63 6.96
N TYR A 505 -2.24 14.26 6.77
CA TYR A 505 -1.69 12.95 7.14
C TYR A 505 -0.58 13.14 8.16
N TYR A 506 -0.71 12.51 9.32
CA TYR A 506 0.30 12.55 10.37
C TYR A 506 0.78 11.12 10.69
N ASN A 507 2.02 10.81 10.31
CA ASN A 507 2.65 9.54 10.63
C ASN A 507 3.04 9.51 12.11
N LEU A 508 2.17 8.93 12.95
CA LEU A 508 2.44 8.75 14.38
C LEU A 508 3.64 7.82 14.58
N THR A 509 3.68 6.74 13.79
CA THR A 509 4.80 5.80 13.68
C THR A 509 5.06 5.49 12.20
N ASP A 510 6.04 4.63 11.90
CA ASP A 510 6.29 4.15 10.54
C ASP A 510 5.14 3.28 9.99
N TRP A 511 4.29 2.74 10.88
CA TRP A 511 3.17 1.89 10.54
C TRP A 511 1.82 2.58 10.65
N PHE A 512 1.69 3.58 11.51
CA PHE A 512 0.41 4.14 11.90
C PHE A 512 0.30 5.61 11.49
N THR A 513 -0.67 5.91 10.63
CA THR A 513 -0.95 7.25 10.11
C THR A 513 -2.33 7.71 10.56
N LEU A 514 -2.40 8.86 11.20
CA LEU A 514 -3.64 9.58 11.46
C LEU A 514 -4.02 10.40 10.23
N VAL A 515 -5.30 10.43 9.90
CA VAL A 515 -5.84 11.12 8.74
C VAL A 515 -7.01 11.98 9.16
N GLY A 516 -7.02 13.25 8.74
CA GLY A 516 -8.15 14.14 8.74
C GLY A 516 -8.41 14.65 7.33
N GLU A 517 -9.65 14.61 6.87
CA GLU A 517 -10.01 14.98 5.51
C GLU A 517 -11.34 15.72 5.47
N TYR A 518 -11.43 16.67 4.55
CA TYR A 518 -12.66 17.30 4.12
C TYR A 518 -12.78 17.14 2.60
N ALA A 519 -13.94 16.70 2.15
CA ALA A 519 -14.29 16.62 0.74
C ALA A 519 -15.62 17.36 0.49
N HIS A 520 -15.67 18.15 -0.55
CA HIS A 520 -16.88 18.72 -1.12
C HIS A 520 -17.10 18.10 -2.48
N THR A 521 -18.29 17.52 -2.71
CA THR A 521 -18.63 16.83 -3.96
C THR A 521 -19.91 17.38 -4.51
N GLU A 522 -19.94 17.67 -5.81
CA GLU A 522 -21.09 18.20 -6.53
C GLU A 522 -21.40 17.34 -7.75
N SER A 523 -22.68 17.20 -8.05
CA SER A 523 -23.18 16.57 -9.27
C SER A 523 -24.21 17.50 -9.92
N ASP A 524 -23.97 17.87 -11.20
CA ASP A 524 -24.89 18.65 -12.01
C ASP A 524 -25.50 17.78 -13.10
N ALA A 525 -26.79 17.89 -13.32
CA ALA A 525 -27.46 17.29 -14.47
C ALA A 525 -27.30 18.15 -15.74
N HIS A 526 -27.71 17.61 -16.90
CA HIS A 526 -27.88 18.40 -18.12
C HIS A 526 -29.00 19.44 -18.01
N GLY A 527 -30.00 19.18 -17.17
CA GLY A 527 -31.07 20.11 -16.81
C GLY A 527 -30.75 20.92 -15.56
N ILE A 528 -31.79 21.18 -14.77
CA ILE A 528 -31.70 22.07 -13.59
C ILE A 528 -31.38 21.33 -12.28
N ALA A 529 -31.29 20.00 -12.30
CA ALA A 529 -30.99 19.23 -11.10
C ALA A 529 -29.52 19.41 -10.71
N HIS A 530 -29.31 19.60 -9.41
CA HIS A 530 -28.01 19.79 -8.79
C HIS A 530 -28.02 19.17 -7.40
N GLU A 531 -26.97 18.48 -7.06
CA GLU A 531 -26.73 17.87 -5.76
C GLU A 531 -25.32 18.19 -5.29
N SER A 532 -25.16 18.37 -3.99
CA SER A 532 -23.83 18.53 -3.37
C SER A 532 -23.79 17.86 -2.00
N ASP A 533 -22.61 17.52 -1.54
CA ASP A 533 -22.40 17.08 -0.17
C ASP A 533 -21.05 17.55 0.37
N HIS A 534 -21.01 17.69 1.69
CA HIS A 534 -19.81 17.97 2.46
C HIS A 534 -19.51 16.76 3.33
N THR A 535 -18.36 16.12 3.12
CA THR A 535 -17.90 14.98 3.91
C THR A 535 -16.72 15.39 4.78
N MET A 536 -16.84 15.21 6.08
CA MET A 536 -15.73 15.31 7.04
C MET A 536 -15.35 13.92 7.49
N SER A 537 -14.07 13.59 7.45
CA SER A 537 -13.57 12.27 7.83
C SER A 537 -12.38 12.40 8.77
N ALA A 538 -12.35 11.58 9.81
CA ALA A 538 -11.21 11.47 10.72
C ALA A 538 -11.00 10.02 11.13
N GLY A 539 -9.77 9.57 11.08
CA GLY A 539 -9.45 8.18 11.41
C GLY A 539 -7.99 7.86 11.28
N ALA A 540 -7.72 6.59 11.05
CA ALA A 540 -6.35 6.11 10.96
C ALA A 540 -6.20 4.96 9.96
N MET A 541 -4.96 4.80 9.52
CA MET A 541 -4.53 3.66 8.74
C MET A 541 -3.24 3.10 9.33
N MET A 542 -3.19 1.78 9.46
CA MET A 542 -1.99 1.02 9.78
C MET A 542 -1.54 0.27 8.53
N THR A 543 -0.24 0.35 8.21
CA THR A 543 0.37 -0.35 7.06
C THR A 543 1.62 -1.10 7.54
N PHE A 544 1.74 -2.38 7.23
CA PHE A 544 2.86 -3.24 7.64
C PHE A 544 3.42 -4.07 6.49
#